data_55ee40a5ab0e6ca666099ecbbf9ee358
#
_entry.id   55ee40a5ab0e6ca666099ecbbf9ee358
#
_cell.length_a   1.000
_cell.length_b   1.000
_cell.length_c   1.000
_cell.angle_alpha   90.00
_cell.angle_beta   90.00
_cell.angle_gamma   90.00
#
_symmetry.space_group_name_H-M   'P 1'
#
loop_
_entity.id
_entity.type
_entity.pdbx_description
1 polymer ?
#
loop_
_entity_poly.entity_id
_entity_poly.type
_entity_poly.pdbx_seq_one_letter_code
_entity_poly.pdbx_strand_id
1 'polypeptide(L)'
;NAGLGPIFNNVSCASCHIADGRGKVPGIGETAASILFRVSLAGADIHGGPVPVPGFGDQLQNRSVLGVQKEADVNISFTEQPYFFADGTEYSLRSPAYHIINAYTLFPSNALLSPRVAPPVYGLGLLEAVSDADILSHADEFDKDGDGISGKPNYVWNEVTKSVTLGRFGWKANQPSILQQVAGAYNGDMGVTSFIFPYESSINQIQYDHLDDDYEIADSLLYSVEFYIKTLAVPGRRNATDATVMQGKQIFINTGCAKCHIPDMRTKVDVAFPQISNQLIHPYTDLL
;
A
#
# COMPACT_ATOMS: atom_id res chain seq x y z
N ASN A 1 -9.55 -8.61 24.28
CA ASN A 1 -8.84 -8.63 22.99
C ASN A 1 -7.49 -7.92 23.16
N ALA A 2 -6.57 -8.53 23.92
CA ALA A 2 -5.23 -8.00 24.04
C ALA A 2 -4.59 -7.88 22.64
N GLY A 3 -4.07 -6.71 22.31
CA GLY A 3 -3.34 -6.45 21.08
C GLY A 3 -4.15 -5.99 19.86
N LEU A 4 -5.38 -5.53 20.03
CA LEU A 4 -6.10 -4.73 19.03
C LEU A 4 -6.49 -3.40 19.66
N GLY A 5 -6.31 -2.32 18.93
CA GLY A 5 -6.77 -1.00 19.38
C GLY A 5 -8.28 -0.89 19.44
N PRO A 6 -8.83 0.24 19.95
CA PRO A 6 -10.27 0.44 20.06
C PRO A 6 -11.01 0.28 18.74
N ILE A 7 -10.39 0.76 17.66
CA ILE A 7 -10.88 0.66 16.27
C ILE A 7 -9.81 0.09 15.35
N PHE A 8 -10.22 -0.65 14.32
CA PHE A 8 -9.33 -1.35 13.40
C PHE A 8 -10.03 -1.76 12.10
N ASN A 9 -9.28 -2.20 11.10
CA ASN A 9 -9.83 -2.76 9.87
C ASN A 9 -9.82 -4.28 9.86
N ASN A 10 -8.77 -4.92 10.40
CA ASN A 10 -8.69 -6.37 10.46
C ASN A 10 -7.86 -6.87 11.64
N VAL A 11 -7.97 -8.15 11.95
CA VAL A 11 -7.36 -8.78 13.13
C VAL A 11 -6.00 -9.43 12.85
N SER A 12 -5.57 -9.47 11.59
CA SER A 12 -4.27 -10.01 11.19
C SER A 12 -3.89 -9.60 9.77
N CYS A 13 -2.59 -9.59 9.47
CA CYS A 13 -2.06 -9.35 8.12
C CYS A 13 -2.61 -10.35 7.10
N ALA A 14 -2.67 -11.64 7.46
CA ALA A 14 -3.14 -12.72 6.59
C ALA A 14 -4.62 -12.60 6.19
N SER A 15 -5.42 -11.84 6.94
CA SER A 15 -6.83 -11.59 6.61
C SER A 15 -6.97 -10.73 5.33
N CYS A 16 -6.01 -9.86 5.05
CA CYS A 16 -5.97 -9.01 3.85
C CYS A 16 -4.96 -9.52 2.82
N HIS A 17 -3.80 -10.03 3.26
CA HIS A 17 -2.72 -10.54 2.42
C HIS A 17 -2.75 -12.08 2.38
N ILE A 18 -3.78 -12.65 1.75
CA ILE A 18 -3.99 -14.11 1.71
C ILE A 18 -2.80 -14.80 1.04
N ALA A 19 -2.17 -15.73 1.75
CA ALA A 19 -0.95 -16.44 1.31
C ALA A 19 0.16 -15.48 0.84
N ASP A 20 0.39 -14.40 1.60
CA ASP A 20 1.34 -13.32 1.33
C ASP A 20 1.11 -12.62 -0.03
N GLY A 21 -0.02 -12.90 -0.64
CA GLY A 21 -0.40 -12.42 -1.94
C GLY A 21 -1.25 -11.15 -1.91
N ARG A 22 -1.81 -10.84 -3.07
CA ARG A 22 -2.74 -9.72 -3.24
C ARG A 22 -4.11 -10.05 -2.62
N GLY A 23 -4.71 -9.06 -1.98
CA GLY A 23 -6.08 -9.12 -1.50
C GLY A 23 -7.10 -9.28 -2.63
N LYS A 24 -8.26 -9.81 -2.30
CA LYS A 24 -9.36 -10.01 -3.25
C LYS A 24 -10.20 -8.72 -3.35
N VAL A 25 -10.45 -8.26 -4.56
CA VAL A 25 -11.48 -7.25 -4.81
C VAL A 25 -12.84 -7.92 -4.62
N PRO A 26 -13.75 -7.36 -3.81
CA PRO A 26 -15.05 -7.97 -3.58
C PRO A 26 -15.89 -7.98 -4.86
N GLY A 27 -16.67 -9.05 -5.01
CA GLY A 27 -17.76 -9.11 -5.98
C GLY A 27 -18.99 -8.33 -5.51
N ILE A 28 -20.04 -8.34 -6.33
CA ILE A 28 -21.32 -7.71 -5.97
C ILE A 28 -21.90 -8.43 -4.73
N GLY A 29 -22.19 -7.67 -3.67
CA GLY A 29 -22.73 -8.21 -2.42
C GLY A 29 -21.70 -8.90 -1.51
N GLU A 30 -20.43 -8.96 -1.87
CA GLU A 30 -19.37 -9.51 -1.02
C GLU A 30 -18.81 -8.44 -0.07
N THR A 31 -18.32 -8.89 1.09
CA THR A 31 -17.66 -8.01 2.06
C THR A 31 -16.27 -7.63 1.58
N ALA A 32 -15.92 -6.37 1.70
CA ALA A 32 -14.61 -5.81 1.33
C ALA A 32 -13.52 -6.15 2.38
N ALA A 33 -13.21 -7.42 2.58
CA ALA A 33 -12.29 -7.87 3.64
C ALA A 33 -10.83 -7.47 3.40
N SER A 34 -10.42 -7.27 2.13
CA SER A 34 -9.04 -6.96 1.74
C SER A 34 -8.91 -5.56 1.11
N ILE A 35 -9.86 -4.67 1.36
CA ILE A 35 -9.81 -3.28 0.94
C ILE A 35 -9.84 -2.41 2.19
N LEU A 36 -8.89 -1.50 2.30
CA LEU A 36 -8.94 -0.39 3.23
C LEU A 36 -9.26 0.92 2.49
N PHE A 37 -9.76 1.89 3.21
CA PHE A 37 -10.15 3.19 2.66
C PHE A 37 -9.32 4.28 3.31
N ARG A 38 -8.31 4.78 2.57
CA ARG A 38 -7.61 5.99 2.98
C ARG A 38 -8.51 7.19 2.76
N VAL A 39 -8.53 8.08 3.74
CA VAL A 39 -9.33 9.31 3.74
C VAL A 39 -8.42 10.51 3.99
N SER A 40 -8.74 11.64 3.37
CA SER A 40 -8.00 12.89 3.59
C SER A 40 -8.83 14.10 3.21
N LEU A 41 -8.43 15.26 3.69
CA LEU A 41 -8.83 16.53 3.10
C LEU A 41 -7.85 16.95 2.00
N ALA A 42 -8.25 17.90 1.18
CA ALA A 42 -7.35 18.51 0.20
C ALA A 42 -6.22 19.29 0.88
N GLY A 43 -5.01 19.24 0.30
CA GLY A 43 -3.81 19.87 0.83
C GLY A 43 -2.77 18.86 1.26
N ALA A 44 -1.77 19.32 2.01
CA ALA A 44 -0.70 18.53 2.58
C ALA A 44 -0.47 18.94 4.04
N ASP A 45 -0.08 18.00 4.87
CA ASP A 45 0.35 18.25 6.24
C ASP A 45 1.77 18.87 6.29
N ILE A 46 2.30 19.06 7.51
CA ILE A 46 3.62 19.67 7.72
C ILE A 46 4.80 18.85 7.16
N HIS A 47 4.56 17.58 6.88
CA HIS A 47 5.54 16.65 6.30
C HIS A 47 5.26 16.31 4.83
N GLY A 48 4.28 16.99 4.20
CA GLY A 48 3.86 16.72 2.82
C GLY A 48 2.92 15.53 2.64
N GLY A 49 2.49 14.91 3.74
CA GLY A 49 1.51 13.83 3.75
C GLY A 49 0.07 14.30 3.55
N PRO A 50 -0.89 13.37 3.44
CA PRO A 50 -2.31 13.70 3.38
C PRO A 50 -2.79 14.40 4.65
N VAL A 51 -3.65 15.41 4.52
CA VAL A 51 -4.29 16.06 5.68
C VAL A 51 -5.35 15.13 6.26
N PRO A 52 -5.24 14.71 7.54
CA PRO A 52 -6.22 13.81 8.14
C PRO A 52 -7.63 14.41 8.17
N VAL A 53 -8.66 13.58 8.06
CA VAL A 53 -10.06 13.99 8.18
C VAL A 53 -10.41 14.16 9.67
N PRO A 54 -10.88 15.33 10.11
CA PRO A 54 -11.27 15.53 11.51
C PRO A 54 -12.28 14.48 11.99
N GLY A 55 -11.96 13.81 13.07
CA GLY A 55 -12.77 12.74 13.65
C GLY A 55 -12.62 11.36 12.99
N PHE A 56 -11.84 11.23 11.89
CA PHE A 56 -11.65 9.95 11.16
C PHE A 56 -10.19 9.63 10.82
N GLY A 57 -9.24 10.53 11.11
CA GLY A 57 -7.84 10.30 10.79
C GLY A 57 -7.55 10.23 9.29
N ASP A 58 -6.64 9.35 8.90
CA ASP A 58 -6.18 9.14 7.51
C ASP A 58 -6.62 7.79 6.91
N GLN A 59 -7.27 6.93 7.71
CA GLN A 59 -7.78 5.62 7.31
C GLN A 59 -9.08 5.32 8.04
N LEU A 60 -10.13 5.02 7.29
CA LEU A 60 -11.45 4.70 7.86
C LEU A 60 -11.45 3.32 8.51
N GLN A 61 -11.81 3.26 9.80
CA GLN A 61 -11.84 2.04 10.61
C GLN A 61 -13.26 1.48 10.66
N ASN A 62 -13.47 0.32 10.04
CA ASN A 62 -14.79 -0.29 9.90
C ASN A 62 -15.08 -1.39 10.92
N ARG A 63 -14.19 -1.59 11.90
CA ARG A 63 -14.35 -2.51 13.02
C ARG A 63 -13.93 -1.86 14.33
N SER A 64 -14.37 -2.43 15.44
CA SER A 64 -14.02 -2.00 16.78
C SER A 64 -14.03 -3.17 17.77
N VAL A 65 -13.42 -2.97 18.93
CA VAL A 65 -13.56 -3.88 20.06
C VAL A 65 -14.97 -3.79 20.67
N LEU A 66 -15.33 -4.77 21.48
CA LEU A 66 -16.64 -4.80 22.15
C LEU A 66 -16.86 -3.57 23.02
N GLY A 67 -17.98 -2.91 22.81
CA GLY A 67 -18.37 -1.69 23.55
C GLY A 67 -17.87 -0.38 22.94
N VAL A 68 -17.05 -0.43 21.91
CA VAL A 68 -16.58 0.77 21.17
C VAL A 68 -17.31 0.86 19.84
N GLN A 69 -17.71 2.08 19.46
CA GLN A 69 -18.35 2.32 18.17
C GLN A 69 -17.29 2.43 17.07
N LYS A 70 -17.41 1.65 16.00
CA LYS A 70 -16.57 1.79 14.80
C LYS A 70 -16.82 3.12 14.10
N GLU A 71 -15.91 3.56 13.23
CA GLU A 71 -16.05 4.84 12.54
C GLU A 71 -17.17 4.86 11.50
N ALA A 72 -17.23 3.89 10.60
CA ALA A 72 -18.27 3.79 9.60
C ALA A 72 -18.25 2.40 8.92
N ASP A 73 -19.24 2.18 8.05
CA ASP A 73 -19.20 1.13 7.02
C ASP A 73 -19.01 1.75 5.63
N VAL A 74 -18.48 0.97 4.69
CA VAL A 74 -18.43 1.36 3.28
C VAL A 74 -19.20 0.34 2.46
N ASN A 75 -20.25 0.80 1.78
CA ASN A 75 -20.98 0.02 0.80
C ASN A 75 -20.38 0.27 -0.58
N ILE A 76 -20.16 -0.80 -1.35
CA ILE A 76 -19.60 -0.72 -2.70
C ILE A 76 -20.66 -1.15 -3.69
N SER A 77 -21.00 -0.28 -4.61
CA SER A 77 -21.83 -0.58 -5.77
C SER A 77 -21.00 -0.55 -7.06
N PHE A 78 -21.46 -1.22 -8.09
CA PHE A 78 -20.76 -1.31 -9.36
C PHE A 78 -21.66 -0.98 -10.52
N THR A 79 -21.12 -0.26 -11.51
CA THR A 79 -21.75 -0.03 -12.80
C THR A 79 -20.88 -0.66 -13.88
N GLU A 80 -21.47 -1.51 -14.70
CA GLU A 80 -20.81 -2.10 -15.87
C GLU A 80 -21.02 -1.19 -17.08
N GLN A 81 -19.92 -0.92 -17.82
CA GLN A 81 -19.95 -0.13 -19.05
C GLN A 81 -19.37 -0.97 -20.19
N PRO A 82 -20.16 -1.27 -21.22
CA PRO A 82 -19.69 -2.01 -22.39
C PRO A 82 -18.81 -1.14 -23.29
N TYR A 83 -17.78 -1.74 -23.82
CA TYR A 83 -16.87 -1.19 -24.81
C TYR A 83 -16.59 -2.22 -25.90
N PHE A 84 -15.94 -1.82 -26.98
CA PHE A 84 -15.60 -2.69 -28.09
C PHE A 84 -14.13 -2.54 -28.47
N PHE A 85 -13.47 -3.65 -28.72
CA PHE A 85 -12.18 -3.64 -29.38
C PHE A 85 -12.32 -3.24 -30.85
N ALA A 86 -11.20 -2.93 -31.52
CA ALA A 86 -11.20 -2.53 -32.93
C ALA A 86 -11.77 -3.58 -33.90
N ASP A 87 -11.75 -4.85 -33.50
CA ASP A 87 -12.32 -5.98 -34.25
C ASP A 87 -13.82 -6.21 -33.98
N GLY A 88 -14.43 -5.36 -33.13
CA GLY A 88 -15.84 -5.46 -32.75
C GLY A 88 -16.12 -6.39 -31.56
N THR A 89 -15.12 -7.02 -30.98
CA THR A 89 -15.30 -7.84 -29.78
C THR A 89 -15.69 -6.98 -28.59
N GLU A 90 -16.80 -7.31 -27.92
CA GLU A 90 -17.30 -6.59 -26.76
C GLU A 90 -16.49 -6.97 -25.50
N TYR A 91 -16.23 -5.96 -24.66
CA TYR A 91 -15.75 -6.13 -23.30
C TYR A 91 -16.45 -5.13 -22.36
N SER A 92 -16.48 -5.43 -21.07
CA SER A 92 -17.07 -4.53 -20.08
C SER A 92 -16.03 -4.06 -19.07
N LEU A 93 -16.11 -2.79 -18.69
CA LEU A 93 -15.37 -2.21 -17.58
C LEU A 93 -16.32 -1.98 -16.41
N ARG A 94 -15.89 -2.40 -15.23
CA ARG A 94 -16.63 -2.23 -13.99
C ARG A 94 -16.12 -1.00 -13.25
N SER A 95 -17.01 -0.02 -13.03
CA SER A 95 -16.74 1.18 -12.25
C SER A 95 -17.33 1.05 -10.84
N PRO A 96 -16.50 1.04 -9.76
CA PRO A 96 -16.99 1.02 -8.40
C PRO A 96 -17.44 2.41 -7.94
N ALA A 97 -18.52 2.45 -7.14
CA ALA A 97 -18.90 3.62 -6.35
C ALA A 97 -18.91 3.24 -4.87
N TYR A 98 -18.33 4.09 -4.03
CA TYR A 98 -18.13 3.85 -2.61
C TYR A 98 -19.02 4.79 -1.81
N HIS A 99 -19.84 4.23 -0.92
CA HIS A 99 -20.79 4.97 -0.10
C HIS A 99 -20.46 4.74 1.37
N ILE A 100 -20.07 5.80 2.07
CA ILE A 100 -19.87 5.75 3.53
C ILE A 100 -21.24 5.78 4.18
N ILE A 101 -21.51 4.78 5.01
CA ILE A 101 -22.77 4.61 5.73
C ILE A 101 -22.51 4.32 7.21
N ASN A 102 -23.51 4.53 8.05
CA ASN A 102 -23.43 4.27 9.49
C ASN A 102 -22.23 4.94 10.18
N ALA A 103 -21.82 6.11 9.70
CA ALA A 103 -20.74 6.86 10.32
C ALA A 103 -21.13 7.31 11.73
N TYR A 104 -20.19 7.19 12.69
CA TYR A 104 -20.45 7.54 14.11
C TYR A 104 -20.68 9.04 14.32
N THR A 105 -20.17 9.86 13.40
CA THR A 105 -20.39 11.31 13.32
C THR A 105 -20.49 11.74 11.87
N LEU A 106 -20.78 13.02 11.63
CA LEU A 106 -20.91 13.53 10.26
C LEU A 106 -19.59 13.40 9.48
N PHE A 107 -19.59 12.58 8.45
CA PHE A 107 -18.45 12.48 7.54
C PHE A 107 -18.41 13.70 6.62
N PRO A 108 -17.28 14.44 6.54
CA PRO A 108 -17.20 15.67 5.75
C PRO A 108 -17.39 15.41 4.24
N SER A 109 -18.26 16.17 3.61
CA SER A 109 -18.58 16.02 2.16
C SER A 109 -17.43 16.37 1.24
N ASN A 110 -16.43 17.11 1.73
CA ASN A 110 -15.19 17.46 1.00
C ASN A 110 -14.03 16.50 1.27
N ALA A 111 -14.27 15.44 2.05
CA ALA A 111 -13.24 14.41 2.26
C ALA A 111 -13.01 13.59 0.98
N LEU A 112 -11.75 13.34 0.69
CA LEU A 112 -11.31 12.50 -0.40
C LEU A 112 -11.22 11.04 0.07
N LEU A 113 -11.63 10.11 -0.78
CA LEU A 113 -11.61 8.69 -0.50
C LEU A 113 -10.69 7.96 -1.50
N SER A 114 -9.77 7.15 -0.98
CA SER A 114 -8.84 6.36 -1.79
C SER A 114 -8.88 4.89 -1.38
N PRO A 115 -9.67 4.06 -2.07
CA PRO A 115 -9.72 2.62 -1.81
C PRO A 115 -8.39 1.95 -2.16
N ARG A 116 -7.91 1.06 -1.30
CA ARG A 116 -6.64 0.35 -1.46
C ARG A 116 -6.86 -1.15 -1.25
N VAL A 117 -6.70 -1.94 -2.30
CA VAL A 117 -6.63 -3.40 -2.19
C VAL A 117 -5.26 -3.77 -1.65
N ALA A 118 -5.19 -4.70 -0.71
CA ALA A 118 -3.94 -5.17 -0.14
C ALA A 118 -2.98 -5.67 -1.24
N PRO A 119 -1.78 -5.09 -1.42
CA PRO A 119 -0.80 -5.59 -2.39
C PRO A 119 -0.14 -6.87 -1.89
N PRO A 120 0.58 -7.63 -2.75
CA PRO A 120 1.41 -8.72 -2.28
C PRO A 120 2.54 -8.21 -1.38
N VAL A 121 2.96 -9.03 -0.41
CA VAL A 121 4.04 -8.67 0.54
C VAL A 121 5.35 -9.43 0.27
N TYR A 122 5.38 -10.33 -0.70
CA TYR A 122 6.61 -11.02 -1.11
C TYR A 122 7.51 -10.12 -1.98
N GLY A 123 8.81 -10.36 -1.92
CA GLY A 123 9.82 -9.68 -2.74
C GLY A 123 10.13 -8.25 -2.31
N LEU A 124 9.53 -7.74 -1.24
CA LEU A 124 9.73 -6.36 -0.81
C LEU A 124 11.17 -6.10 -0.35
N GLY A 125 11.84 -7.08 0.26
CA GLY A 125 13.25 -6.94 0.61
C GLY A 125 14.18 -6.76 -0.59
N LEU A 126 13.86 -7.38 -1.73
CA LEU A 126 14.59 -7.14 -2.97
C LEU A 126 14.36 -5.70 -3.49
N LEU A 127 13.13 -5.20 -3.42
CA LEU A 127 12.83 -3.80 -3.79
C LEU A 127 13.51 -2.80 -2.83
N GLU A 128 13.55 -3.08 -1.53
CA GLU A 128 14.27 -2.24 -0.56
C GLU A 128 15.78 -2.22 -0.83
N ALA A 129 16.32 -3.30 -1.35
CA ALA A 129 17.73 -3.42 -1.68
C ALA A 129 18.15 -2.74 -3.01
N VAL A 130 17.22 -2.25 -3.83
CA VAL A 130 17.54 -1.38 -4.97
C VAL A 130 18.08 -0.06 -4.46
N SER A 131 19.13 0.50 -5.08
CA SER A 131 19.69 1.78 -4.63
C SER A 131 18.79 2.96 -4.99
N ASP A 132 18.82 4.04 -4.19
CA ASP A 132 18.11 5.28 -4.52
C ASP A 132 18.58 5.84 -5.87
N ALA A 133 19.87 5.72 -6.16
CA ALA A 133 20.44 6.19 -7.42
C ALA A 133 19.85 5.47 -8.63
N ASP A 134 19.62 4.15 -8.53
CA ASP A 134 18.99 3.39 -9.61
C ASP A 134 17.53 3.81 -9.81
N ILE A 135 16.76 3.98 -8.74
CA ILE A 135 15.38 4.46 -8.82
C ILE A 135 15.34 5.86 -9.44
N LEU A 136 16.16 6.79 -8.95
CA LEU A 136 16.21 8.16 -9.42
C LEU A 136 16.72 8.27 -10.86
N SER A 137 17.46 7.28 -11.39
CA SER A 137 17.87 7.26 -12.78
C SER A 137 16.71 7.11 -13.78
N HIS A 138 15.55 6.62 -13.31
CA HIS A 138 14.33 6.50 -14.11
C HIS A 138 13.44 7.75 -14.03
N ALA A 139 13.80 8.73 -13.17
CA ALA A 139 12.99 9.93 -13.00
C ALA A 139 13.08 10.85 -14.22
N ASP A 140 11.92 11.21 -14.75
CA ASP A 140 11.77 12.23 -15.79
C ASP A 140 10.53 13.09 -15.52
N GLU A 141 10.63 13.95 -14.51
CA GLU A 141 9.50 14.79 -14.05
C GLU A 141 8.95 15.72 -15.15
N PHE A 142 9.80 16.10 -16.09
CA PHE A 142 9.49 17.12 -17.09
C PHE A 142 9.42 16.58 -18.52
N ASP A 143 9.33 15.26 -18.69
CA ASP A 143 9.25 14.62 -20.02
C ASP A 143 10.35 15.12 -20.98
N LYS A 144 11.60 15.04 -20.55
CA LYS A 144 12.75 15.58 -21.29
C LYS A 144 13.01 14.87 -22.60
N ASP A 145 12.67 13.59 -22.68
CA ASP A 145 12.82 12.79 -23.90
C ASP A 145 11.63 12.95 -24.86
N GLY A 146 10.55 13.63 -24.42
CA GLY A 146 9.40 13.99 -25.26
C GLY A 146 8.51 12.81 -25.62
N ASP A 147 8.51 11.76 -24.82
CA ASP A 147 7.76 10.54 -25.08
C ASP A 147 6.31 10.57 -24.52
N GLY A 148 5.95 11.64 -23.82
CA GLY A 148 4.63 11.84 -23.20
C GLY A 148 4.46 11.14 -21.85
N ILE A 149 5.52 10.58 -21.28
CA ILE A 149 5.53 9.90 -19.98
C ILE A 149 6.48 10.64 -19.05
N SER A 150 6.00 11.01 -17.86
CA SER A 150 6.83 11.60 -16.82
C SER A 150 6.83 10.72 -15.58
N GLY A 151 8.00 10.60 -14.92
CA GLY A 151 8.20 9.87 -13.67
C GLY A 151 8.74 10.80 -12.59
N LYS A 152 8.03 10.89 -11.44
CA LYS A 152 8.40 11.77 -10.34
C LYS A 152 8.62 10.99 -9.06
N PRO A 153 9.82 11.08 -8.44
CA PRO A 153 10.07 10.47 -7.15
C PRO A 153 9.15 11.04 -6.07
N ASN A 154 8.62 10.17 -5.22
CA ASN A 154 7.87 10.60 -4.05
C ASN A 154 8.80 10.68 -2.84
N TYR A 155 9.01 11.89 -2.31
CA TYR A 155 9.76 12.11 -1.09
C TYR A 155 8.82 12.20 0.10
N VAL A 156 9.04 11.35 1.10
CA VAL A 156 8.12 11.14 2.22
C VAL A 156 8.82 11.26 3.56
N TRP A 157 8.06 11.56 4.59
CA TRP A 157 8.57 11.60 5.95
C TRP A 157 8.90 10.19 6.45
N ASN A 158 10.11 10.03 6.95
CA ASN A 158 10.58 8.80 7.56
C ASN A 158 10.53 8.95 9.09
N GLU A 159 9.62 8.23 9.71
CA GLU A 159 9.40 8.28 11.16
C GLU A 159 10.58 7.73 11.97
N VAL A 160 11.38 6.85 11.38
CA VAL A 160 12.55 6.27 12.04
C VAL A 160 13.72 7.27 12.07
N THR A 161 14.00 7.91 10.93
CA THR A 161 15.13 8.85 10.80
C THR A 161 14.75 10.30 11.07
N LYS A 162 13.44 10.60 11.22
CA LYS A 162 12.89 11.96 11.39
C LYS A 162 13.37 12.92 10.29
N SER A 163 13.37 12.43 9.06
CA SER A 163 13.81 13.17 7.88
C SER A 163 13.01 12.77 6.65
N VAL A 164 13.06 13.61 5.62
CA VAL A 164 12.44 13.31 4.32
C VAL A 164 13.36 12.39 3.53
N THR A 165 12.82 11.27 3.05
CA THR A 165 13.56 10.26 2.27
C THR A 165 12.74 9.78 1.08
N LEU A 166 13.37 9.04 0.16
CA LEU A 166 12.67 8.47 -1.00
C LEU A 166 11.65 7.42 -0.56
N GLY A 167 10.41 7.59 -0.97
CA GLY A 167 9.35 6.60 -0.80
C GLY A 167 9.46 5.47 -1.81
N ARG A 168 9.04 4.25 -1.43
CA ARG A 168 9.18 3.04 -2.25
C ARG A 168 7.96 2.13 -2.19
N PHE A 169 7.30 2.05 -1.02
CA PHE A 169 6.27 1.08 -0.74
C PHE A 169 4.88 1.71 -0.65
N GLY A 170 3.87 0.85 -0.74
CA GLY A 170 2.49 1.26 -0.86
C GLY A 170 2.12 1.65 -2.30
N TRP A 171 0.82 1.82 -2.56
CA TRP A 171 0.28 2.13 -3.89
C TRP A 171 0.74 3.47 -4.49
N LYS A 172 1.31 4.34 -3.66
CA LYS A 172 1.74 5.71 -4.03
C LYS A 172 3.20 5.95 -3.65
N ALA A 173 4.01 4.91 -3.45
CA ALA A 173 5.37 5.02 -2.95
C ALA A 173 5.46 5.96 -1.72
N ASN A 174 4.49 5.85 -0.80
CA ASN A 174 4.37 6.77 0.34
C ASN A 174 4.97 6.23 1.63
N GLN A 175 5.71 5.12 1.57
CA GLN A 175 6.44 4.55 2.70
C GLN A 175 7.91 4.34 2.32
N PRO A 176 8.86 4.79 3.16
CA PRO A 176 10.28 4.76 2.81
C PRO A 176 10.94 3.41 3.02
N SER A 177 10.42 2.60 3.96
CA SER A 177 11.02 1.33 4.37
C SER A 177 9.96 0.29 4.71
N ILE A 178 10.36 -0.98 4.69
CA ILE A 178 9.52 -2.10 5.14
C ILE A 178 9.19 -1.95 6.63
N LEU A 179 10.15 -1.54 7.44
CA LEU A 179 9.94 -1.36 8.89
C LEU A 179 8.82 -0.35 9.16
N GLN A 180 8.86 0.82 8.53
CA GLN A 180 7.81 1.83 8.72
C GLN A 180 6.48 1.37 8.11
N GLN A 181 6.48 0.69 6.97
CA GLN A 181 5.27 0.13 6.37
C GLN A 181 4.59 -0.91 7.29
N VAL A 182 5.39 -1.79 7.92
CA VAL A 182 4.89 -2.80 8.86
C VAL A 182 4.34 -2.13 10.12
N ALA A 183 5.07 -1.19 10.70
CA ALA A 183 4.61 -0.44 11.87
C ALA A 183 3.32 0.36 11.57
N GLY A 184 3.24 0.99 10.39
CA GLY A 184 2.04 1.69 9.94
C GLY A 184 0.84 0.77 9.71
N ALA A 185 1.08 -0.48 9.26
CA ALA A 185 0.02 -1.48 9.14
C ALA A 185 -0.46 -1.98 10.52
N TYR A 186 0.44 -2.19 11.48
CA TYR A 186 0.04 -2.48 12.85
C TYR A 186 -0.84 -1.36 13.42
N ASN A 187 -0.43 -0.11 13.26
CA ASN A 187 -1.16 1.04 13.76
C ASN A 187 -2.48 1.27 13.01
N GLY A 188 -2.43 1.42 11.69
CA GLY A 188 -3.60 1.76 10.88
C GLY A 188 -4.59 0.61 10.71
N ASP A 189 -4.12 -0.65 10.49
CA ASP A 189 -5.02 -1.76 10.14
C ASP A 189 -5.50 -2.53 11.38
N MET A 190 -4.71 -2.53 12.47
CA MET A 190 -4.98 -3.30 13.68
C MET A 190 -5.13 -2.42 14.94
N GLY A 191 -4.82 -1.13 14.86
CA GLY A 191 -4.86 -0.20 15.98
C GLY A 191 -3.75 -0.42 17.03
N VAL A 192 -2.67 -1.13 16.66
CA VAL A 192 -1.59 -1.54 17.58
C VAL A 192 -0.47 -0.53 17.57
N THR A 193 -0.10 -0.01 18.72
CA THR A 193 0.98 0.98 18.93
C THR A 193 2.37 0.34 18.91
N SER A 194 3.38 1.13 18.53
CA SER A 194 4.78 0.73 18.48
C SER A 194 5.71 1.91 18.78
N PHE A 195 7.01 1.67 18.94
CA PHE A 195 7.98 2.77 19.11
C PHE A 195 8.06 3.72 17.91
N ILE A 196 7.59 3.31 16.72
CA ILE A 196 7.53 4.17 15.51
C ILE A 196 6.25 4.98 15.50
N PHE A 197 5.12 4.36 15.82
CA PHE A 197 3.80 4.97 15.94
C PHE A 197 3.27 4.78 17.36
N PRO A 198 3.63 5.70 18.29
CA PRO A 198 3.37 5.53 19.72
C PRO A 198 1.93 5.81 20.11
N TYR A 199 1.15 6.42 19.23
CA TYR A 199 -0.24 6.76 19.50
C TYR A 199 -1.19 5.91 18.68
N GLU A 200 -2.34 5.59 19.27
CA GLU A 200 -3.40 4.88 18.55
C GLU A 200 -3.92 5.71 17.37
N SER A 201 -4.40 5.01 16.33
CA SER A 201 -5.04 5.64 15.17
C SER A 201 -6.31 6.44 15.55
N SER A 202 -6.93 6.14 16.71
CA SER A 202 -8.09 6.80 17.27
C SER A 202 -7.79 8.09 18.06
N ILE A 203 -6.53 8.49 18.16
CA ILE A 203 -6.17 9.72 18.92
C ILE A 203 -7.00 10.92 18.44
N ASN A 204 -7.52 11.71 19.38
CA ASN A 204 -8.45 12.83 19.15
C ASN A 204 -9.85 12.43 18.65
N GLN A 205 -10.22 11.17 18.75
CA GLN A 205 -11.57 10.66 18.46
C GLN A 205 -12.24 10.18 19.75
N ILE A 206 -13.56 9.99 19.71
CA ILE A 206 -14.32 9.50 20.88
C ILE A 206 -14.02 8.04 21.22
N GLN A 207 -13.39 7.32 20.30
CA GLN A 207 -12.98 5.93 20.44
C GLN A 207 -11.64 5.77 21.15
N TYR A 208 -10.87 6.85 21.30
CA TYR A 208 -9.59 6.83 21.99
C TYR A 208 -9.78 6.41 23.45
N ASP A 209 -9.06 5.44 23.92
CA ASP A 209 -9.25 4.87 25.25
C ASP A 209 -8.54 5.66 26.37
N HIS A 210 -7.71 6.63 26.02
CA HIS A 210 -6.94 7.47 26.93
C HIS A 210 -5.96 6.71 27.81
N LEU A 211 -5.56 5.48 27.40
CA LEU A 211 -4.48 4.77 28.05
C LEU A 211 -3.16 5.33 27.52
N ASP A 212 -2.32 5.80 28.41
CA ASP A 212 -0.97 6.29 28.11
C ASP A 212 0.01 5.26 28.67
N ASP A 213 -0.09 4.05 28.13
CA ASP A 213 0.67 2.89 28.56
C ASP A 213 1.81 2.52 27.58
N ASP A 214 2.50 1.40 27.84
CA ASP A 214 3.60 0.92 27.01
C ASP A 214 3.11 0.49 25.63
N TYR A 215 4.00 0.51 24.65
CA TYR A 215 3.71 0.06 23.29
C TYR A 215 3.19 -1.38 23.27
N GLU A 216 2.12 -1.61 22.52
CA GLU A 216 1.44 -2.92 22.49
C GLU A 216 2.23 -3.99 21.75
N ILE A 217 3.05 -3.60 20.74
CA ILE A 217 3.98 -4.52 20.09
C ILE A 217 5.42 -4.27 20.56
N ALA A 218 6.07 -5.31 21.05
CA ALA A 218 7.48 -5.24 21.40
C ALA A 218 8.35 -5.02 20.15
N ASP A 219 9.40 -4.21 20.28
CA ASP A 219 10.36 -3.89 19.20
C ASP A 219 10.88 -5.16 18.52
N SER A 220 11.22 -6.18 19.30
CA SER A 220 11.74 -7.46 18.79
C SER A 220 10.75 -8.19 17.88
N LEU A 221 9.45 -8.09 18.16
CA LEU A 221 8.41 -8.65 17.31
C LEU A 221 8.25 -7.83 16.01
N LEU A 222 8.28 -6.51 16.12
CA LEU A 222 8.21 -5.64 14.94
C LEU A 222 9.37 -5.91 13.97
N TYR A 223 10.60 -6.00 14.48
CA TYR A 223 11.78 -6.38 13.68
C TYR A 223 11.69 -7.81 13.13
N SER A 224 11.09 -8.73 13.86
CA SER A 224 10.89 -10.11 13.37
C SER A 224 9.91 -10.15 12.18
N VAL A 225 8.86 -9.34 12.21
CA VAL A 225 7.92 -9.22 11.09
C VAL A 225 8.58 -8.50 9.90
N GLU A 226 9.34 -7.45 10.13
CA GLU A 226 10.15 -6.82 9.09
C GLU A 226 11.08 -7.83 8.42
N PHE A 227 11.82 -8.62 9.20
CA PHE A 227 12.73 -9.65 8.71
C PHE A 227 11.97 -10.71 7.89
N TYR A 228 10.82 -11.18 8.39
CA TYR A 228 9.97 -12.11 7.65
C TYR A 228 9.61 -11.55 6.27
N ILE A 229 9.11 -10.34 6.20
CA ILE A 229 8.72 -9.69 4.94
C ILE A 229 9.91 -9.47 4.00
N LYS A 230 11.06 -9.07 4.54
CA LYS A 230 12.30 -8.92 3.76
C LYS A 230 12.77 -10.23 3.12
N THR A 231 12.49 -11.35 3.75
CA THR A 231 12.97 -12.67 3.30
C THR A 231 11.96 -13.48 2.51
N LEU A 232 10.73 -12.99 2.36
CA LEU A 232 9.71 -13.65 1.54
C LEU A 232 10.14 -13.71 0.07
N ALA A 233 10.30 -14.94 -0.42
CA ALA A 233 10.73 -15.20 -1.79
C ALA A 233 9.63 -14.83 -2.80
N VAL A 234 10.07 -14.28 -3.93
CA VAL A 234 9.18 -14.03 -5.08
C VAL A 234 8.77 -15.36 -5.71
N PRO A 235 7.48 -15.57 -6.01
CA PRO A 235 7.04 -16.73 -6.77
C PRO A 235 7.74 -16.84 -8.11
N GLY A 236 8.13 -18.05 -8.49
CA GLY A 236 8.74 -18.31 -9.79
C GLY A 236 7.85 -17.90 -10.96
N ARG A 237 8.45 -17.36 -12.01
CA ARG A 237 7.73 -16.98 -13.23
C ARG A 237 7.13 -18.22 -13.88
N ARG A 238 5.82 -18.20 -14.11
CA ARG A 238 5.12 -19.30 -14.78
C ARG A 238 5.42 -19.31 -16.27
N ASN A 239 5.63 -20.51 -16.81
CA ASN A 239 5.79 -20.76 -18.26
C ASN A 239 6.81 -19.83 -18.94
N ALA A 240 7.92 -19.52 -18.26
CA ALA A 240 8.88 -18.50 -18.69
C ALA A 240 9.50 -18.78 -20.08
N THR A 241 9.51 -20.04 -20.52
CA THR A 241 10.04 -20.50 -21.82
C THR A 241 8.97 -20.74 -22.88
N ASP A 242 7.69 -20.56 -22.56
CA ASP A 242 6.60 -20.69 -23.53
C ASP A 242 6.66 -19.58 -24.58
N ALA A 243 6.50 -19.96 -25.86
CA ALA A 243 6.62 -19.04 -26.99
C ALA A 243 5.59 -17.89 -26.92
N THR A 244 4.37 -18.16 -26.47
CA THR A 244 3.31 -17.14 -26.31
C THR A 244 3.66 -16.18 -25.19
N VAL A 245 4.22 -16.66 -24.08
CA VAL A 245 4.68 -15.82 -22.96
C VAL A 245 5.83 -14.92 -23.41
N MET A 246 6.76 -15.45 -24.20
CA MET A 246 7.88 -14.67 -24.75
C MET A 246 7.39 -13.62 -25.75
N GLN A 247 6.43 -13.94 -26.61
CA GLN A 247 5.81 -12.99 -27.52
C GLN A 247 5.07 -11.89 -26.74
N GLY A 248 4.34 -12.25 -25.68
CA GLY A 248 3.68 -11.28 -24.79
C GLY A 248 4.68 -10.31 -24.14
N LYS A 249 5.85 -10.80 -23.70
CA LYS A 249 6.93 -9.93 -23.20
C LYS A 249 7.41 -8.95 -24.27
N GLN A 250 7.56 -9.41 -25.52
CA GLN A 250 8.01 -8.55 -26.61
C GLN A 250 6.95 -7.48 -26.95
N ILE A 251 5.66 -7.85 -26.96
CA ILE A 251 4.57 -6.91 -27.15
C ILE A 251 4.58 -5.85 -26.03
N PHE A 252 4.69 -6.26 -24.77
CA PHE A 252 4.78 -5.37 -23.61
C PHE A 252 5.88 -4.30 -23.77
N ILE A 253 7.05 -4.71 -24.26
CA ILE A 253 8.17 -3.79 -24.51
C ILE A 253 7.84 -2.85 -25.70
N ASN A 254 7.39 -3.41 -26.82
CA ASN A 254 7.16 -2.68 -28.06
C ASN A 254 6.01 -1.66 -27.98
N THR A 255 5.02 -1.93 -27.12
CA THR A 255 3.88 -1.00 -26.87
C THR A 255 4.21 0.11 -25.88
N GLY A 256 5.44 0.14 -25.33
CA GLY A 256 5.90 1.19 -24.41
C GLY A 256 5.55 0.96 -22.95
N CYS A 257 4.90 -0.15 -22.57
CA CYS A 257 4.58 -0.43 -21.16
C CYS A 257 5.84 -0.48 -20.27
N ALA A 258 6.98 -0.93 -20.84
CA ALA A 258 8.26 -1.00 -20.13
C ALA A 258 8.86 0.37 -19.76
N LYS A 259 8.30 1.49 -20.23
CA LYS A 259 8.76 2.84 -19.87
C LYS A 259 8.46 3.20 -18.41
N CYS A 260 7.29 2.79 -17.90
CA CYS A 260 6.91 2.91 -16.48
C CYS A 260 7.13 1.61 -15.73
N HIS A 261 6.86 0.47 -16.39
CA HIS A 261 7.01 -0.85 -15.82
C HIS A 261 8.40 -1.42 -16.13
N ILE A 262 9.44 -0.86 -15.50
CA ILE A 262 10.83 -1.24 -15.70
C ILE A 262 11.01 -2.75 -15.43
N PRO A 263 11.40 -3.53 -16.44
CA PRO A 263 11.38 -4.98 -16.30
C PRO A 263 12.54 -5.54 -15.46
N ASP A 264 13.66 -4.84 -15.41
CA ASP A 264 14.91 -5.34 -14.84
C ASP A 264 15.54 -4.28 -13.92
N MET A 265 15.83 -4.67 -12.68
CA MET A 265 16.60 -3.87 -11.72
C MET A 265 17.64 -4.76 -11.06
N ARG A 266 18.65 -4.15 -10.43
CA ARG A 266 19.65 -4.87 -9.66
C ARG A 266 19.71 -4.35 -8.23
N THR A 267 19.73 -5.26 -7.28
CA THR A 267 19.93 -4.90 -5.88
C THR A 267 21.39 -4.52 -5.64
N LYS A 268 21.60 -3.57 -4.70
CA LYS A 268 22.96 -3.17 -4.29
C LYS A 268 23.74 -4.34 -3.68
N VAL A 269 25.06 -4.20 -3.63
CA VAL A 269 25.91 -5.13 -2.88
C VAL A 269 25.69 -4.88 -1.39
N ASP A 270 25.30 -5.93 -0.66
CA ASP A 270 25.09 -5.91 0.78
C ASP A 270 25.72 -7.14 1.41
N VAL A 271 26.80 -6.95 2.16
CA VAL A 271 27.54 -8.04 2.81
C VAL A 271 26.83 -8.56 4.05
N ALA A 272 25.99 -7.73 4.68
CA ALA A 272 25.22 -8.12 5.87
C ALA A 272 24.00 -8.98 5.49
N PHE A 273 23.50 -8.84 4.25
CA PHE A 273 22.35 -9.58 3.77
C PHE A 273 22.61 -10.20 2.38
N PRO A 274 23.51 -11.21 2.31
CA PRO A 274 23.99 -11.75 1.02
C PRO A 274 22.88 -12.39 0.16
N GLN A 275 21.77 -12.82 0.78
CA GLN A 275 20.66 -13.47 0.09
C GLN A 275 19.93 -12.55 -0.89
N ILE A 276 19.92 -11.24 -0.64
CA ILE A 276 19.31 -10.21 -1.52
C ILE A 276 20.36 -9.32 -2.18
N SER A 277 21.65 -9.60 -1.97
CA SER A 277 22.77 -8.81 -2.48
C SER A 277 23.05 -9.08 -3.95
N ASN A 278 23.24 -8.03 -4.75
CA ASN A 278 23.62 -8.10 -6.17
C ASN A 278 22.72 -9.01 -7.04
N GLN A 279 21.44 -9.09 -6.72
CA GLN A 279 20.47 -9.91 -7.44
C GLN A 279 19.90 -9.13 -8.63
N LEU A 280 19.81 -9.78 -9.80
CA LEU A 280 18.97 -9.30 -10.89
C LEU A 280 17.51 -9.66 -10.59
N ILE A 281 16.65 -8.65 -10.52
CA ILE A 281 15.23 -8.80 -10.21
C ILE A 281 14.36 -8.28 -11.34
N HIS A 282 13.11 -8.73 -11.41
CA HIS A 282 12.16 -8.37 -12.46
C HIS A 282 10.88 -7.77 -11.86
N PRO A 283 10.95 -6.52 -11.32
CA PRO A 283 9.86 -5.94 -10.55
C PRO A 283 8.71 -5.39 -11.40
N TYR A 284 8.97 -5.04 -12.66
CA TYR A 284 8.02 -4.38 -13.55
C TYR A 284 7.40 -3.11 -12.93
N THR A 285 8.23 -2.29 -12.31
CA THR A 285 7.90 -0.96 -11.75
C THR A 285 9.16 -0.10 -11.76
N ASP A 286 8.98 1.21 -11.84
CA ASP A 286 10.05 2.21 -11.69
C ASP A 286 10.26 2.64 -10.23
N LEU A 287 9.30 2.36 -9.34
CA LEU A 287 9.24 2.82 -7.94
C LEU A 287 9.11 4.35 -7.81
N LEU A 288 8.55 5.05 -8.82
CA LEU A 288 8.35 6.50 -8.86
C LEU A 288 6.89 6.90 -8.64
#